data_692c538c1c3616f590efda8fb4a628b4
#
_entry.id   692c538c1c3616f590efda8fb4a628b4
#
_cell.length_a   1.000
_cell.length_b   1.000
_cell.length_c   1.000
_cell.angle_alpha   90.00
_cell.angle_beta   90.00
_cell.angle_gamma   90.00
#
_symmetry.space_group_name_H-M   'P 1'
#
loop_
_entity.id
_entity.type
_entity.pdbx_description
1 polymer ?
#
loop_
_entity_poly.entity_id
_entity_poly.type
_entity_poly.pdbx_seq_one_letter_code
_entity_poly.pdbx_strand_id
1 'polypeptide(L)'
;QRQMCIRDSNYTTESYLGRARYSYAMRYFADLSFRRDGSSRFRDPWGNFWSIGASWIISEENFMKSLNWINNLKLRASYGEVGNDQSAAYYAYQALYLADTNAHQGAYIKSQLANPELKWEKSSSIDIALEGRLFDRLNFSIDYFDKRSKDLLFDVYNPLSAGPTDLWGTTTVDPTGRSIITKNIGTVSNKGVDLALDADIIYNKNWRWNLGVNLTFLKNEIVKLPDHKDITKGVQKLSEGKSIYEFFTYTYAGVDQMDGMAIYVADPEKVTDDNISSGNVFEINGQYYCYNPGSYGLREWHGSALPKTYGSINTSLTYKGISLSMLGTFSLGGKVYDTNYASLMGMSANSASALHEDMLQSWNGTPEGITETSPNRIDPNGIPRAAMSTASQYFGISSSRWLQNASYFVMKNINLGYDFPSKITNKLNIDGLRVYASVENAFTIAARKGMNPQYSYSGGADQTYVTARVVSFGLNLKF
;
A
#
# COMPACT_ATOMS: atom_id res chain seq x y z
N GLN A 1 -33.68 -13.89 30.78
CA GLN A 1 -33.36 -12.46 30.91
C GLN A 1 -32.62 -12.02 29.65
N ARG A 2 -33.26 -11.19 28.80
CA ARG A 2 -32.60 -10.53 27.67
C ARG A 2 -31.77 -9.39 28.26
N GLN A 3 -30.45 -9.54 28.31
CA GLN A 3 -29.54 -8.42 28.51
C GLN A 3 -29.59 -7.53 27.27
N MET A 4 -30.23 -6.39 27.38
CA MET A 4 -30.11 -5.31 26.41
C MET A 4 -28.68 -4.73 26.58
N CYS A 5 -27.79 -5.02 25.65
CA CYS A 5 -26.53 -4.29 25.54
C CYS A 5 -26.86 -2.90 25.01
N ILE A 6 -27.09 -1.93 25.89
CA ILE A 6 -27.06 -0.51 25.51
C ILE A 6 -25.58 -0.15 25.35
N ARG A 7 -25.11 -0.08 24.10
CA ARG A 7 -23.86 0.59 23.80
C ARG A 7 -24.16 2.08 23.75
N ASP A 8 -23.89 2.76 24.84
CA ASP A 8 -24.08 4.20 24.96
C ASP A 8 -22.78 4.92 24.65
N SER A 9 -22.37 4.93 23.38
CA SER A 9 -21.26 5.74 22.90
C SER A 9 -21.83 6.94 22.14
N ASN A 10 -21.78 8.12 22.78
CA ASN A 10 -22.18 9.36 22.18
C ASN A 10 -21.00 10.01 21.45
N TYR A 11 -21.19 10.31 20.17
CA TYR A 11 -20.25 11.05 19.36
C TYR A 11 -20.92 12.31 18.84
N THR A 12 -20.30 13.45 19.12
CA THR A 12 -20.78 14.76 18.69
C THR A 12 -19.66 15.52 18.01
N THR A 13 -20.02 16.25 16.96
CA THR A 13 -19.13 17.16 16.25
C THR A 13 -19.79 18.51 16.05
N GLU A 14 -19.00 19.57 16.08
CA GLU A 14 -19.41 20.92 15.78
C GLU A 14 -18.36 21.57 14.89
N SER A 15 -18.80 22.32 13.86
CA SER A 15 -17.86 22.89 12.87
C SER A 15 -18.25 24.31 12.50
N TYR A 16 -17.25 25.19 12.45
CA TYR A 16 -17.36 26.54 11.93
C TYR A 16 -16.46 26.70 10.70
N LEU A 17 -17.00 27.25 9.61
CA LEU A 17 -16.29 27.39 8.35
C LEU A 17 -16.38 28.82 7.85
N GLY A 18 -15.23 29.40 7.44
CA GLY A 18 -15.12 30.63 6.70
C GLY A 18 -14.29 30.44 5.42
N ARG A 19 -14.73 31.01 4.31
CA ARG A 19 -14.01 30.95 3.04
C ARG A 19 -14.07 32.31 2.33
N ALA A 20 -12.93 32.74 1.80
CA ALA A 20 -12.81 33.91 0.94
C ALA A 20 -12.16 33.53 -0.38
N ARG A 21 -12.72 34.01 -1.49
CA ARG A 21 -12.16 33.85 -2.84
C ARG A 21 -12.00 35.21 -3.47
N TYR A 22 -10.87 35.41 -4.11
CA TYR A 22 -10.56 36.61 -4.84
C TYR A 22 -10.08 36.27 -6.24
N SER A 23 -10.56 36.99 -7.23
CA SER A 23 -10.07 36.91 -8.59
C SER A 23 -9.83 38.31 -9.16
N TYR A 24 -8.70 38.46 -9.83
CA TYR A 24 -8.33 39.71 -10.47
C TYR A 24 -8.01 39.49 -11.93
N ALA A 25 -8.61 40.31 -12.79
CA ALA A 25 -8.44 40.34 -14.25
C ALA A 25 -8.60 38.94 -14.91
N MET A 26 -9.31 38.00 -14.31
CA MET A 26 -9.44 36.60 -14.75
C MET A 26 -8.10 35.86 -14.94
N ARG A 27 -7.02 36.33 -14.31
CA ARG A 27 -5.67 35.79 -14.41
C ARG A 27 -5.11 35.32 -13.06
N TYR A 28 -5.42 36.08 -12.02
CA TYR A 28 -4.91 35.83 -10.67
C TYR A 28 -6.07 35.40 -9.78
N PHE A 29 -5.91 34.31 -9.11
CA PHE A 29 -6.91 33.77 -8.19
C PHE A 29 -6.25 33.45 -6.86
N ALA A 30 -6.95 33.81 -5.79
CA ALA A 30 -6.58 33.44 -4.43
C ALA A 30 -7.78 32.83 -3.71
N ASP A 31 -7.55 31.79 -2.93
CA ASP A 31 -8.55 31.12 -2.10
C ASP A 31 -7.99 30.97 -0.69
N LEU A 32 -8.74 31.38 0.30
CA LEU A 32 -8.42 31.23 1.72
C LEU A 32 -9.59 30.55 2.39
N SER A 33 -9.34 29.47 3.12
CA SER A 33 -10.34 28.86 3.98
C SER A 33 -9.81 28.67 5.40
N PHE A 34 -10.72 28.79 6.34
CA PHE A 34 -10.49 28.50 7.75
C PHE A 34 -11.64 27.64 8.26
N ARG A 35 -11.28 26.61 9.02
CA ARG A 35 -12.25 25.71 9.63
C ARG A 35 -11.83 25.44 11.08
N ARG A 36 -12.78 25.53 11.97
CA ARG A 36 -12.66 25.14 13.38
C ARG A 36 -13.63 24.01 13.65
N ASP A 37 -13.08 22.84 13.98
CA ASP A 37 -13.86 21.63 14.23
C ASP A 37 -13.73 21.19 15.69
N GLY A 38 -14.85 20.82 16.30
CA GLY A 38 -14.91 20.23 17.61
C GLY A 38 -15.29 18.76 17.53
N SER A 39 -14.64 17.91 18.33
CA SER A 39 -14.94 16.47 18.45
C SER A 39 -14.98 16.04 19.90
N SER A 40 -16.02 15.31 20.29
CA SER A 40 -16.17 14.76 21.65
C SER A 40 -15.17 13.65 21.99
N ARG A 41 -14.34 13.23 21.04
CA ARG A 41 -13.29 12.21 21.25
C ARG A 41 -12.10 12.73 22.06
N PHE A 42 -11.95 14.05 22.17
CA PHE A 42 -10.85 14.72 22.84
C PHE A 42 -11.34 15.53 24.04
N ARG A 43 -10.47 15.70 25.06
CA ARG A 43 -10.77 16.55 26.20
C ARG A 43 -10.81 18.03 25.79
N ASP A 44 -9.83 18.48 25.00
CA ASP A 44 -9.91 19.73 24.25
C ASP A 44 -10.45 19.40 22.86
N PRO A 45 -11.75 19.65 22.61
CA PRO A 45 -12.38 19.17 21.40
C PRO A 45 -11.95 19.91 20.13
N TRP A 46 -11.35 21.11 20.25
CA TRP A 46 -11.21 22.00 19.12
C TRP A 46 -9.91 21.84 18.34
N GLY A 47 -10.04 21.61 17.02
CA GLY A 47 -8.99 21.69 16.02
C GLY A 47 -9.18 22.90 15.12
N ASN A 48 -8.10 23.62 14.79
CA ASN A 48 -8.11 24.70 13.82
C ASN A 48 -7.34 24.26 12.57
N PHE A 49 -7.97 24.43 11.41
CA PHE A 49 -7.45 24.01 10.11
C PHE A 49 -7.64 25.15 9.12
N TRP A 50 -6.66 25.36 8.27
CA TRP A 50 -6.71 26.42 7.29
C TRP A 50 -6.07 25.98 5.97
N SER A 51 -6.48 26.62 4.88
CA SER A 51 -5.83 26.45 3.59
C SER A 51 -5.72 27.78 2.87
N ILE A 52 -4.65 27.90 2.12
CA ILE A 52 -4.42 28.99 1.19
C ILE A 52 -4.04 28.41 -0.16
N GLY A 53 -4.62 28.93 -1.22
CA GLY A 53 -4.28 28.57 -2.59
C GLY A 53 -4.18 29.82 -3.45
N ALA A 54 -3.26 29.79 -4.40
CA ALA A 54 -3.12 30.80 -5.43
C ALA A 54 -2.97 30.14 -6.80
N SER A 55 -3.50 30.77 -7.82
CA SER A 55 -3.24 30.35 -9.20
C SER A 55 -3.12 31.54 -10.13
N TRP A 56 -2.26 31.37 -11.12
CA TRP A 56 -1.95 32.36 -12.13
C TRP A 56 -2.09 31.76 -13.52
N ILE A 57 -2.97 32.34 -14.34
CA ILE A 57 -3.11 31.98 -15.75
C ILE A 57 -2.07 32.77 -16.54
N ILE A 58 -0.92 32.15 -16.75
CA ILE A 58 0.26 32.75 -17.39
C ILE A 58 -0.05 33.07 -18.86
N SER A 59 -0.81 32.18 -19.52
CA SER A 59 -1.15 32.35 -20.95
C SER A 59 -1.94 33.63 -21.26
N GLU A 60 -2.62 34.20 -20.26
CA GLU A 60 -3.38 35.46 -20.44
C GLU A 60 -2.49 36.71 -20.32
N GLU A 61 -1.21 36.57 -20.03
CA GLU A 61 -0.30 37.70 -19.93
C GLU A 61 0.14 38.22 -21.30
N ASN A 62 0.40 39.54 -21.38
CA ASN A 62 0.75 40.17 -22.64
C ASN A 62 2.01 39.62 -23.28
N PHE A 63 3.00 39.18 -22.48
CA PHE A 63 4.24 38.59 -22.98
C PHE A 63 4.05 37.19 -23.57
N MET A 64 2.93 36.50 -23.25
CA MET A 64 2.62 35.16 -23.75
C MET A 64 1.81 35.19 -25.06
N LYS A 65 1.17 36.29 -25.39
CA LYS A 65 0.27 36.39 -26.55
C LYS A 65 0.95 36.14 -27.92
N SER A 66 2.27 36.25 -27.97
CA SER A 66 3.04 35.96 -29.20
C SER A 66 3.28 34.44 -29.38
N LEU A 67 3.03 33.62 -28.34
CA LEU A 67 3.29 32.19 -28.33
C LEU A 67 2.01 31.41 -28.68
N ASN A 68 1.62 31.44 -29.95
CA ASN A 68 0.34 30.86 -30.42
C ASN A 68 0.24 29.32 -30.22
N TRP A 69 1.35 28.64 -29.92
CA TRP A 69 1.34 27.23 -29.68
C TRP A 69 0.99 26.85 -28.22
N ILE A 70 0.94 27.85 -27.32
CA ILE A 70 0.49 27.71 -25.94
C ILE A 70 -0.98 28.21 -25.86
N ASN A 71 -1.91 27.29 -25.78
CA ASN A 71 -3.32 27.62 -25.70
C ASN A 71 -3.75 28.01 -24.29
N ASN A 72 -3.19 27.30 -23.29
CA ASN A 72 -3.41 27.59 -21.88
C ASN A 72 -2.16 27.23 -21.12
N LEU A 73 -1.77 28.06 -20.15
CA LEU A 73 -0.71 27.75 -19.19
C LEU A 73 -1.08 28.37 -17.85
N LYS A 74 -1.19 27.52 -16.83
CA LYS A 74 -1.58 27.90 -15.49
C LYS A 74 -0.63 27.31 -14.46
N LEU A 75 -0.13 28.18 -13.58
CA LEU A 75 0.59 27.78 -12.37
C LEU A 75 -0.37 27.84 -11.19
N ARG A 76 -0.37 26.81 -10.36
CA ARG A 76 -1.08 26.82 -9.08
C ARG A 76 -0.17 26.38 -7.96
N ALA A 77 -0.38 26.94 -6.77
CA ALA A 77 0.26 26.53 -5.54
C ALA A 77 -0.77 26.56 -4.42
N SER A 78 -0.74 25.57 -3.56
CA SER A 78 -1.59 25.50 -2.39
C SER A 78 -0.86 24.93 -1.18
N TYR A 79 -1.27 25.37 -0.01
CA TYR A 79 -0.97 24.77 1.28
C TYR A 79 -2.25 24.62 2.06
N GLY A 80 -2.44 23.47 2.72
CA GLY A 80 -3.62 23.25 3.55
C GLY A 80 -3.34 22.30 4.70
N GLU A 81 -4.12 22.45 5.75
CA GLU A 81 -4.15 21.54 6.89
C GLU A 81 -5.54 20.96 7.06
N VAL A 82 -5.61 19.65 7.34
CA VAL A 82 -6.85 18.89 7.61
C VAL A 82 -6.67 18.10 8.89
N GLY A 83 -7.69 18.07 9.73
CA GLY A 83 -7.74 17.26 10.94
C GLY A 83 -8.36 15.89 10.70
N ASN A 84 -7.92 14.92 11.47
CA ASN A 84 -8.54 13.61 11.57
C ASN A 84 -8.75 13.26 13.05
N ASP A 85 -9.99 12.91 13.43
CA ASP A 85 -10.34 12.43 14.76
C ASP A 85 -10.72 10.95 14.79
N GLN A 86 -10.88 10.33 13.61
CA GLN A 86 -11.39 8.95 13.50
C GLN A 86 -10.41 7.89 14.01
N SER A 87 -9.12 8.20 14.05
CA SER A 87 -8.09 7.33 14.61
C SER A 87 -8.15 7.23 16.15
N ALA A 88 -8.78 8.20 16.83
CA ALA A 88 -9.02 8.14 18.26
C ALA A 88 -10.28 7.31 18.58
N ALA A 89 -10.20 6.41 19.56
CA ALA A 89 -11.36 5.71 20.06
C ALA A 89 -12.35 6.67 20.75
N TYR A 90 -13.60 6.26 20.91
CA TYR A 90 -14.54 7.01 21.75
C TYR A 90 -14.00 7.07 23.19
N TYR A 91 -14.06 8.25 23.79
CA TYR A 91 -13.53 8.50 25.15
C TYR A 91 -12.02 8.17 25.31
N ALA A 92 -11.23 8.25 24.22
CA ALA A 92 -9.81 7.90 24.23
C ALA A 92 -8.98 8.69 25.26
N TYR A 93 -9.44 9.87 25.66
CA TYR A 93 -8.77 10.70 26.69
C TYR A 93 -9.06 10.28 28.13
N GLN A 94 -10.06 9.39 28.36
CA GLN A 94 -10.51 8.97 29.70
C GLN A 94 -9.89 7.63 30.11
N ALA A 95 -9.75 7.40 31.41
CA ALA A 95 -9.50 6.07 31.94
C ALA A 95 -10.78 5.24 31.85
N LEU A 96 -10.69 4.08 31.22
CA LEU A 96 -11.80 3.14 31.08
C LEU A 96 -11.53 1.87 31.88
N TYR A 97 -12.61 1.29 32.39
CA TYR A 97 -12.60 0.06 33.16
C TYR A 97 -13.61 -0.93 32.58
N LEU A 98 -13.23 -2.20 32.55
CA LEU A 98 -14.10 -3.31 32.21
C LEU A 98 -14.63 -3.94 33.50
N ALA A 99 -15.91 -4.26 33.52
CA ALA A 99 -16.47 -5.08 34.58
C ALA A 99 -16.05 -6.53 34.39
N ASP A 100 -15.51 -7.14 35.40
CA ASP A 100 -15.08 -8.55 35.43
C ASP A 100 -15.43 -9.18 36.78
N THR A 101 -15.08 -10.44 36.97
CA THR A 101 -15.27 -11.17 38.22
C THR A 101 -13.93 -11.69 38.73
N ASN A 102 -13.64 -11.44 40.01
CA ASN A 102 -12.53 -12.04 40.71
C ASN A 102 -13.05 -12.88 41.87
N ALA A 103 -12.74 -14.17 41.88
CA ALA A 103 -13.24 -15.12 42.92
C ALA A 103 -14.75 -15.06 43.13
N HIS A 104 -15.54 -14.98 42.04
CA HIS A 104 -17.01 -14.85 42.06
C HIS A 104 -17.54 -13.52 42.61
N GLN A 105 -16.71 -12.53 42.84
CA GLN A 105 -17.10 -11.16 43.20
C GLN A 105 -16.90 -10.23 41.99
N GLY A 106 -17.78 -9.23 41.86
CA GLY A 106 -17.63 -8.20 40.82
C GLY A 106 -16.30 -7.43 41.01
N ALA A 107 -15.56 -7.31 39.95
CA ALA A 107 -14.28 -6.59 39.87
C ALA A 107 -14.27 -5.59 38.70
N TYR A 108 -13.39 -4.63 38.74
CA TYR A 108 -13.15 -3.70 37.65
C TYR A 108 -11.67 -3.78 37.24
N ILE A 109 -11.42 -4.09 35.98
CA ILE A 109 -10.09 -4.11 35.40
C ILE A 109 -9.91 -2.87 34.56
N LYS A 110 -8.76 -2.21 34.69
CA LYS A 110 -8.42 -1.07 33.87
C LYS A 110 -8.24 -1.52 32.40
N SER A 111 -9.05 -0.96 31.51
CA SER A 111 -9.04 -1.26 30.09
C SER A 111 -8.15 -0.27 29.31
N GLN A 112 -8.11 0.99 29.78
CA GLN A 112 -7.42 2.08 29.12
C GLN A 112 -6.89 3.08 30.12
N LEU A 113 -5.67 3.57 29.92
CA LEU A 113 -5.12 4.69 30.67
C LEU A 113 -5.63 6.03 30.13
N ALA A 114 -5.87 6.98 31.04
CA ALA A 114 -6.23 8.33 30.64
C ALA A 114 -5.09 9.03 29.91
N ASN A 115 -5.42 9.70 28.81
CA ASN A 115 -4.53 10.64 28.13
C ASN A 115 -5.27 11.96 27.85
N PRO A 116 -5.32 12.90 28.80
CA PRO A 116 -6.02 14.17 28.62
C PRO A 116 -5.35 15.10 27.60
N GLU A 117 -4.11 14.82 27.19
CA GLU A 117 -3.36 15.58 26.17
C GLU A 117 -3.62 15.09 24.75
N LEU A 118 -4.46 14.06 24.57
CA LEU A 118 -4.81 13.52 23.26
C LEU A 118 -5.50 14.60 22.42
N LYS A 119 -5.05 14.77 21.20
CA LYS A 119 -5.53 15.80 20.27
C LYS A 119 -5.71 15.25 18.85
N TRP A 120 -6.26 16.08 17.99
CA TRP A 120 -6.42 15.82 16.57
C TRP A 120 -5.12 15.42 15.89
N GLU A 121 -5.15 14.39 15.07
CA GLU A 121 -4.12 14.18 14.05
C GLU A 121 -4.24 15.27 12.98
N LYS A 122 -3.11 15.75 12.47
CA LYS A 122 -3.06 16.78 11.43
C LYS A 122 -2.39 16.26 10.18
N SER A 123 -3.01 16.52 9.04
CA SER A 123 -2.36 16.32 7.74
C SER A 123 -2.17 17.66 7.05
N SER A 124 -0.92 18.04 6.78
CA SER A 124 -0.58 19.21 5.98
C SER A 124 -0.17 18.78 4.58
N SER A 125 -0.63 19.50 3.55
CA SER A 125 -0.26 19.27 2.15
C SER A 125 0.27 20.54 1.53
N ILE A 126 1.36 20.42 0.79
CA ILE A 126 1.85 21.42 -0.17
C ILE A 126 1.68 20.83 -1.55
N ASP A 127 1.06 21.57 -2.46
CA ASP A 127 0.86 21.18 -3.84
C ASP A 127 1.28 22.33 -4.76
N ILE A 128 2.15 22.07 -5.73
CA ILE A 128 2.59 23.04 -6.73
C ILE A 128 2.46 22.39 -8.10
N ALA A 129 1.60 22.95 -8.97
CA ALA A 129 1.36 22.37 -10.26
C ALA A 129 1.47 23.37 -11.40
N LEU A 130 1.99 22.87 -12.51
CA LEU A 130 1.95 23.53 -13.80
C LEU A 130 1.02 22.73 -14.73
N GLU A 131 -0.05 23.37 -15.18
CA GLU A 131 -1.07 22.78 -16.06
C GLU A 131 -1.13 23.55 -17.36
N GLY A 132 -1.36 22.86 -18.47
CA GLY A 132 -1.48 23.57 -19.71
C GLY A 132 -2.02 22.75 -20.86
N ARG A 133 -2.30 23.50 -21.96
CA ARG A 133 -2.67 22.95 -23.26
C ARG A 133 -1.75 23.53 -24.32
N LEU A 134 -1.15 22.66 -25.10
CA LEU A 134 -0.20 23.02 -26.15
C LEU A 134 -0.68 22.51 -27.53
N PHE A 135 -0.42 23.29 -28.57
CA PHE A 135 -0.71 22.91 -29.96
C PHE A 135 -2.17 22.53 -30.24
N ASP A 136 -3.13 22.98 -29.40
CA ASP A 136 -4.53 22.58 -29.41
C ASP A 136 -4.78 21.05 -29.24
N ARG A 137 -3.76 20.28 -28.86
CA ARG A 137 -3.78 18.81 -28.89
C ARG A 137 -3.22 18.14 -27.66
N LEU A 138 -2.31 18.75 -26.95
CA LEU A 138 -1.63 18.17 -25.79
C LEU A 138 -2.06 18.91 -24.52
N ASN A 139 -2.80 18.24 -23.66
CA ASN A 139 -3.03 18.67 -22.28
C ASN A 139 -1.97 18.01 -21.38
N PHE A 140 -1.42 18.79 -20.45
CA PHE A 140 -0.48 18.28 -19.47
C PHE A 140 -0.73 18.87 -18.09
N SER A 141 -0.40 18.11 -17.07
CA SER A 141 -0.29 18.57 -15.69
C SER A 141 0.91 17.93 -15.05
N ILE A 142 1.74 18.73 -14.40
CA ILE A 142 2.88 18.30 -13.58
C ILE A 142 2.63 18.88 -12.19
N ASP A 143 2.44 18.03 -11.19
CA ASP A 143 2.11 18.41 -9.84
C ASP A 143 3.13 17.83 -8.87
N TYR A 144 3.83 18.67 -8.12
CA TYR A 144 4.63 18.27 -6.98
C TYR A 144 3.81 18.36 -5.72
N PHE A 145 3.77 17.30 -4.93
CA PHE A 145 3.11 17.25 -3.65
C PHE A 145 4.05 16.82 -2.51
N ASP A 146 3.87 17.41 -1.31
CA ASP A 146 4.44 16.95 -0.04
C ASP A 146 3.34 16.95 1.02
N LYS A 147 2.83 15.76 1.32
CA LYS A 147 1.80 15.55 2.32
C LYS A 147 2.42 14.95 3.58
N ARG A 148 2.23 15.64 4.73
CA ARG A 148 2.76 15.21 6.03
C ARG A 148 1.64 14.99 7.01
N SER A 149 1.50 13.76 7.47
CA SER A 149 0.63 13.42 8.59
C SER A 149 1.43 13.55 9.88
N LYS A 150 1.02 14.48 10.72
CA LYS A 150 1.67 14.83 12.01
C LYS A 150 0.76 14.46 13.17
N ASP A 151 1.34 14.33 14.33
CA ASP A 151 0.60 14.00 15.55
C ASP A 151 -0.22 12.69 15.41
N LEU A 152 0.29 11.74 14.59
CA LEU A 152 -0.31 10.44 14.42
C LEU A 152 -0.41 9.71 15.75
N LEU A 153 -1.52 9.02 15.95
CA LEU A 153 -1.78 8.26 17.16
C LEU A 153 -1.00 6.93 17.11
N PHE A 154 -0.15 6.73 18.11
CA PHE A 154 0.58 5.49 18.34
C PHE A 154 0.34 5.00 19.76
N ASP A 155 0.18 3.68 19.85
CA ASP A 155 0.16 2.99 21.13
C ASP A 155 1.57 2.83 21.65
N VAL A 156 1.80 3.37 22.85
CA VAL A 156 3.09 3.36 23.54
C VAL A 156 3.00 2.45 24.76
N TYR A 157 3.94 1.55 24.86
CA TYR A 157 4.04 0.63 25.99
C TYR A 157 4.62 1.35 27.22
N ASN A 158 3.88 1.31 28.31
CA ASN A 158 4.33 1.84 29.58
C ASN A 158 5.28 0.83 30.28
N PRO A 159 6.08 1.28 31.25
CA PRO A 159 6.82 0.39 32.15
C PRO A 159 5.88 -0.58 32.86
N LEU A 160 6.35 -1.79 33.17
CA LEU A 160 5.57 -2.79 33.92
C LEU A 160 5.02 -2.26 35.26
N SER A 161 5.70 -1.29 35.86
CA SER A 161 5.25 -0.61 37.08
C SER A 161 3.95 0.18 36.94
N ALA A 162 3.52 0.49 35.72
CA ALA A 162 2.21 1.13 35.45
C ALA A 162 1.03 0.15 35.54
N GLY A 163 1.31 -1.14 35.74
CA GLY A 163 0.32 -2.22 35.78
C GLY A 163 -0.21 -2.62 34.40
N PRO A 164 -0.83 -3.80 34.31
CA PRO A 164 -1.43 -4.28 33.07
C PRO A 164 -2.72 -3.52 32.75
N THR A 165 -3.01 -3.37 31.46
CA THR A 165 -4.36 -3.09 30.96
C THR A 165 -4.85 -4.38 30.33
N ASP A 166 -5.98 -4.90 30.79
CA ASP A 166 -6.64 -6.13 30.33
C ASP A 166 -5.79 -7.42 30.41
N LEU A 167 -6.19 -8.33 31.29
CA LEU A 167 -5.55 -9.65 31.49
C LEU A 167 -6.15 -10.76 30.60
N TRP A 168 -7.24 -10.51 29.87
CA TRP A 168 -7.99 -11.52 29.13
C TRP A 168 -8.30 -11.13 27.69
N GLY A 169 -7.29 -11.20 26.83
CA GLY A 169 -7.45 -11.68 25.45
C GLY A 169 -8.27 -10.86 24.45
N THR A 170 -8.43 -9.56 24.60
CA THR A 170 -8.86 -8.73 23.49
C THR A 170 -7.65 -8.03 22.87
N THR A 171 -7.29 -8.44 21.70
CA THR A 171 -6.49 -7.84 20.59
C THR A 171 -5.43 -6.76 20.84
N THR A 172 -5.23 -6.26 22.04
CA THR A 172 -4.32 -5.14 22.36
C THR A 172 -3.33 -5.41 23.49
N VAL A 173 -3.17 -6.66 23.91
CA VAL A 173 -2.20 -6.99 24.96
C VAL A 173 -0.84 -7.21 24.32
N ASP A 174 0.14 -6.36 24.69
CA ASP A 174 1.55 -6.71 24.54
C ASP A 174 1.77 -8.10 25.17
N PRO A 175 2.43 -9.05 24.48
CA PRO A 175 2.78 -10.36 25.04
C PRO A 175 3.53 -10.27 26.38
N THR A 176 4.08 -9.10 26.72
CA THR A 176 4.76 -8.82 27.99
C THR A 176 3.83 -8.29 29.09
N GLY A 177 2.52 -8.13 28.82
CA GLY A 177 1.53 -7.66 29.82
C GLY A 177 1.63 -6.18 30.19
N ARG A 178 2.30 -5.35 29.37
CA ARG A 178 2.41 -3.91 29.62
C ARG A 178 1.12 -3.17 29.30
N SER A 179 0.85 -2.13 30.09
CA SER A 179 -0.22 -1.20 29.75
C SER A 179 0.13 -0.34 28.54
N ILE A 180 -0.87 -0.02 27.75
CA ILE A 180 -0.77 0.79 26.54
C ILE A 180 -1.42 2.15 26.79
N ILE A 181 -0.79 3.21 26.31
CA ILE A 181 -1.35 4.55 26.24
C ILE A 181 -1.20 5.09 24.81
N THR A 182 -2.30 5.53 24.22
CA THR A 182 -2.29 6.15 22.88
C THR A 182 -1.81 7.59 22.99
N LYS A 183 -0.82 7.98 22.17
CA LYS A 183 -0.22 9.34 22.15
C LYS A 183 -0.08 9.88 20.73
N ASN A 184 -0.13 11.21 20.60
CA ASN A 184 0.11 11.92 19.33
C ASN A 184 1.62 12.18 19.14
N ILE A 185 2.34 11.26 18.50
CA ILE A 185 3.81 11.35 18.44
C ILE A 185 4.43 10.95 17.10
N GLY A 186 3.66 10.40 16.18
CA GLY A 186 4.17 9.97 14.88
C GLY A 186 4.12 11.08 13.82
N THR A 187 5.07 11.04 12.89
CA THR A 187 5.02 11.85 11.67
C THR A 187 5.43 11.01 10.46
N VAL A 188 4.59 11.03 9.43
CA VAL A 188 4.84 10.34 8.15
C VAL A 188 4.75 11.35 7.02
N SER A 189 5.69 11.30 6.08
CA SER A 189 5.72 12.11 4.87
C SER A 189 5.44 11.24 3.65
N ASN A 190 4.58 11.74 2.76
CA ASN A 190 4.35 11.22 1.41
C ASN A 190 4.62 12.36 0.44
N LYS A 191 5.69 12.28 -0.34
CA LYS A 191 6.04 13.29 -1.34
C LYS A 191 6.27 12.67 -2.69
N GLY A 192 6.01 13.44 -3.72
CA GLY A 192 6.14 12.92 -5.05
C GLY A 192 5.82 13.90 -6.15
N VAL A 193 5.71 13.35 -7.35
CA VAL A 193 5.33 14.08 -8.55
C VAL A 193 4.23 13.30 -9.27
N ASP A 194 3.13 13.97 -9.57
CA ASP A 194 2.08 13.48 -10.46
C ASP A 194 2.27 14.11 -11.85
N LEU A 195 2.25 13.26 -12.86
CA LEU A 195 2.32 13.65 -14.27
C LEU A 195 1.06 13.14 -14.97
N ALA A 196 0.30 14.03 -15.59
CA ALA A 196 -0.81 13.68 -16.48
C ALA A 196 -0.54 14.26 -17.86
N LEU A 197 -0.64 13.41 -18.88
CA LEU A 197 -0.54 13.80 -20.29
C LEU A 197 -1.75 13.23 -21.01
N ASP A 198 -2.40 14.05 -21.85
CA ASP A 198 -3.49 13.65 -22.71
C ASP A 198 -3.32 14.32 -24.08
N ALA A 199 -3.14 13.50 -25.12
CA ALA A 199 -2.79 13.98 -26.44
C ALA A 199 -3.71 13.46 -27.53
N ASP A 200 -4.23 14.36 -28.36
CA ASP A 200 -4.86 14.03 -29.62
C ASP A 200 -3.79 13.81 -30.69
N ILE A 201 -3.30 12.54 -30.80
CA ILE A 201 -2.22 12.16 -31.71
C ILE A 201 -2.65 12.35 -33.18
N ILE A 202 -3.86 11.90 -33.49
CA ILE A 202 -4.49 12.08 -34.81
C ILE A 202 -5.89 12.65 -34.60
N TYR A 203 -6.16 13.78 -35.24
CA TYR A 203 -7.47 14.39 -35.23
C TYR A 203 -7.80 14.91 -36.63
N ASN A 204 -8.60 14.11 -37.38
CA ASN A 204 -9.10 14.52 -38.70
C ASN A 204 -10.49 13.93 -38.93
N LYS A 205 -11.09 14.20 -40.10
CA LYS A 205 -12.48 13.78 -40.41
C LYS A 205 -12.74 12.27 -40.27
N ASN A 206 -11.74 11.41 -40.53
CA ASN A 206 -11.92 9.98 -40.56
C ASN A 206 -11.29 9.27 -39.34
N TRP A 207 -10.22 9.83 -38.79
CA TRP A 207 -9.43 9.26 -37.72
C TRP A 207 -9.41 10.18 -36.51
N ARG A 208 -9.64 9.63 -35.35
CA ARG A 208 -9.39 10.27 -34.06
C ARG A 208 -8.64 9.29 -33.21
N TRP A 209 -7.44 9.65 -32.79
CA TRP A 209 -6.64 8.88 -31.87
C TRP A 209 -6.17 9.75 -30.73
N ASN A 210 -6.66 9.43 -29.53
CA ASN A 210 -6.25 10.05 -28.27
C ASN A 210 -5.45 9.05 -27.47
N LEU A 211 -4.41 9.54 -26.77
CA LEU A 211 -3.54 8.80 -25.85
C LEU A 211 -3.42 9.61 -24.56
N GLY A 212 -3.81 8.98 -23.45
CA GLY A 212 -3.64 9.53 -22.10
C GLY A 212 -2.67 8.69 -21.28
N VAL A 213 -1.83 9.34 -20.49
CA VAL A 213 -0.88 8.72 -19.57
C VAL A 213 -0.92 9.47 -18.24
N ASN A 214 -1.10 8.72 -17.14
CA ASN A 214 -0.97 9.26 -15.78
C ASN A 214 0.11 8.49 -15.06
N LEU A 215 1.02 9.21 -14.38
CA LEU A 215 2.16 8.66 -13.64
C LEU A 215 2.24 9.35 -12.28
N THR A 216 2.40 8.57 -11.23
CA THR A 216 2.74 9.06 -9.90
C THR A 216 4.08 8.48 -9.49
N PHE A 217 5.02 9.33 -9.11
CA PHE A 217 6.26 8.96 -8.43
C PHE A 217 6.09 9.25 -6.96
N LEU A 218 6.23 8.23 -6.10
CA LEU A 218 5.95 8.34 -4.67
C LEU A 218 7.17 7.97 -3.84
N LYS A 219 7.49 8.82 -2.84
CA LYS A 219 8.37 8.49 -1.71
C LYS A 219 7.59 8.63 -0.42
N ASN A 220 7.44 7.52 0.30
CA ASN A 220 6.89 7.47 1.65
C ASN A 220 8.03 7.34 2.66
N GLU A 221 7.96 8.06 3.79
CA GLU A 221 9.02 8.09 4.80
C GLU A 221 8.44 8.39 6.19
N ILE A 222 8.82 7.59 7.17
CA ILE A 222 8.58 7.89 8.58
C ILE A 222 9.58 8.96 9.00
N VAL A 223 9.07 10.15 9.38
CA VAL A 223 9.91 11.28 9.80
C VAL A 223 10.20 11.22 11.29
N LYS A 224 9.22 10.76 12.09
CA LYS A 224 9.35 10.69 13.54
C LYS A 224 8.55 9.52 14.11
N LEU A 225 9.17 8.79 15.04
CA LEU A 225 8.56 7.73 15.84
C LEU A 225 8.55 8.11 17.34
N PRO A 226 7.72 7.42 18.15
CA PRO A 226 7.76 7.49 19.60
C PRO A 226 9.16 7.21 20.13
N ASP A 227 9.67 8.09 21.00
CA ASP A 227 10.98 7.95 21.66
C ASP A 227 12.16 7.63 20.71
N HIS A 228 12.01 7.92 19.40
CA HIS A 228 12.97 7.57 18.34
C HIS A 228 13.31 6.07 18.30
N LYS A 229 12.37 5.20 18.71
CA LYS A 229 12.57 3.76 18.76
C LYS A 229 11.85 3.05 17.62
N ASP A 230 12.55 2.10 17.06
CA ASP A 230 11.98 1.21 16.05
C ASP A 230 10.84 0.34 16.63
N ILE A 231 9.81 0.11 15.81
CA ILE A 231 8.66 -0.72 16.18
C ILE A 231 8.55 -1.88 15.19
N THR A 232 8.77 -3.10 15.68
CA THR A 232 8.65 -4.31 14.84
C THR A 232 7.18 -4.76 14.78
N LYS A 233 6.68 -5.00 13.59
CA LYS A 233 5.32 -5.44 13.31
C LYS A 233 5.34 -6.63 12.34
N GLY A 234 5.39 -7.84 12.87
CA GLY A 234 5.48 -9.07 12.07
C GLY A 234 6.74 -9.11 11.22
N VAL A 235 6.57 -9.13 9.90
CA VAL A 235 7.67 -9.12 8.90
C VAL A 235 8.10 -7.71 8.48
N GLN A 236 7.48 -6.69 9.06
CA GLN A 236 7.78 -5.28 8.81
C GLN A 236 8.33 -4.61 10.06
N LYS A 237 9.01 -3.50 9.88
CA LYS A 237 9.55 -2.71 10.98
C LYS A 237 9.42 -1.23 10.64
N LEU A 238 8.84 -0.48 11.55
CA LEU A 238 8.80 0.98 11.48
C LEU A 238 10.13 1.51 12.01
N SER A 239 10.79 2.35 11.21
CA SER A 239 12.04 3.02 11.57
C SER A 239 12.08 4.38 10.90
N GLU A 240 12.65 5.38 11.58
CA GLU A 240 12.81 6.72 11.02
C GLU A 240 13.68 6.68 9.74
N GLY A 241 13.30 7.43 8.72
CA GLY A 241 13.94 7.42 7.40
C GLY A 241 13.52 6.27 6.48
N LYS A 242 12.72 5.31 6.95
CA LYS A 242 12.20 4.19 6.18
C LYS A 242 10.72 4.39 5.81
N SER A 243 10.24 3.59 4.86
CA SER A 243 8.80 3.54 4.54
C SER A 243 7.99 2.92 5.69
N ILE A 244 6.73 3.35 5.82
CA ILE A 244 5.79 2.77 6.80
C ILE A 244 5.52 1.27 6.56
N TYR A 245 5.78 0.76 5.36
CA TYR A 245 5.61 -0.64 4.98
C TYR A 245 6.94 -1.27 4.53
N GLU A 246 8.03 -0.99 5.25
CA GLU A 246 9.34 -1.56 4.97
C GLU A 246 9.45 -2.95 5.57
N PHE A 247 9.89 -3.93 4.78
CA PHE A 247 10.10 -5.30 5.23
C PHE A 247 11.43 -5.43 5.98
N PHE A 248 11.35 -6.07 7.15
CA PHE A 248 12.49 -6.38 7.99
C PHE A 248 12.35 -7.81 8.51
N THR A 249 13.01 -8.74 7.86
CA THR A 249 12.84 -10.17 8.13
C THR A 249 14.16 -10.93 7.94
N TYR A 250 14.16 -12.22 8.25
CA TYR A 250 15.33 -13.08 8.10
C TYR A 250 15.73 -13.21 6.63
N THR A 251 17.05 -13.14 6.38
CA THR A 251 17.62 -13.27 5.05
C THR A 251 17.77 -14.74 4.68
N TYR A 252 16.90 -15.19 3.77
CA TYR A 252 16.98 -16.53 3.20
C TYR A 252 18.10 -16.59 2.17
N ALA A 253 18.98 -17.58 2.29
CA ALA A 253 20.10 -17.77 1.39
C ALA A 253 19.81 -18.75 0.25
N GLY A 254 18.98 -19.76 0.51
CA GLY A 254 18.66 -20.78 -0.48
C GLY A 254 18.54 -22.17 0.12
N VAL A 255 18.74 -23.18 -0.71
CA VAL A 255 18.81 -24.58 -0.34
C VAL A 255 20.26 -25.04 -0.43
N ASP A 256 20.79 -25.65 0.64
CA ASP A 256 22.04 -26.39 0.56
C ASP A 256 21.82 -27.66 -0.26
N GLN A 257 22.44 -27.77 -1.42
CA GLN A 257 22.26 -28.90 -2.31
C GLN A 257 22.90 -30.20 -1.82
N MET A 258 23.72 -30.14 -0.75
CA MET A 258 24.32 -31.33 -0.15
C MET A 258 23.31 -32.13 0.70
N ASP A 259 22.37 -31.43 1.36
CA ASP A 259 21.41 -32.06 2.27
C ASP A 259 19.93 -31.68 2.00
N GLY A 260 19.70 -30.72 1.10
CA GLY A 260 18.38 -30.23 0.74
C GLY A 260 17.72 -29.36 1.79
N MET A 261 18.46 -28.84 2.76
CA MET A 261 17.93 -27.99 3.82
C MET A 261 17.82 -26.53 3.39
N ALA A 262 16.77 -25.87 3.89
CA ALA A 262 16.66 -24.41 3.82
C ALA A 262 17.71 -23.79 4.74
N ILE A 263 18.48 -22.84 4.22
CA ILE A 263 19.52 -22.13 4.98
C ILE A 263 19.31 -20.62 4.93
N TYR A 264 19.73 -19.99 6.00
CA TYR A 264 19.57 -18.56 6.24
C TYR A 264 20.94 -17.95 6.57
N VAL A 265 21.15 -16.70 6.18
CA VAL A 265 22.36 -15.96 6.55
C VAL A 265 22.41 -15.84 8.07
N ALA A 266 23.53 -16.20 8.67
CA ALA A 266 23.73 -16.09 10.11
C ALA A 266 23.97 -14.62 10.51
N ASP A 267 23.43 -14.24 11.68
CA ASP A 267 23.73 -12.96 12.31
C ASP A 267 25.19 -12.92 12.73
N PRO A 268 25.99 -11.95 12.31
CA PRO A 268 27.40 -11.82 12.70
C PRO A 268 27.62 -11.87 14.23
N GLU A 269 26.68 -11.34 15.01
CA GLU A 269 26.76 -11.38 16.47
C GLU A 269 26.56 -12.78 17.06
N LYS A 270 26.04 -13.72 16.27
CA LYS A 270 25.82 -15.13 16.64
C LYS A 270 26.89 -16.07 16.10
N VAL A 271 27.86 -15.57 15.32
CA VAL A 271 29.01 -16.32 14.82
C VAL A 271 30.05 -16.38 15.94
N THR A 272 29.91 -17.38 16.81
CA THR A 272 30.81 -17.63 17.94
C THR A 272 31.37 -19.04 17.87
N ASP A 273 32.53 -19.30 18.49
CA ASP A 273 33.15 -20.60 18.50
C ASP A 273 32.23 -21.69 19.07
N ASP A 274 31.43 -21.33 20.10
CA ASP A 274 30.43 -22.22 20.68
C ASP A 274 29.31 -22.58 19.70
N ASN A 275 28.80 -21.62 18.94
CA ASN A 275 27.76 -21.86 17.97
C ASN A 275 28.27 -22.63 16.76
N ILE A 276 29.51 -22.42 16.35
CA ILE A 276 30.16 -23.15 15.27
C ILE A 276 30.42 -24.60 15.71
N SER A 277 31.01 -24.79 16.87
CA SER A 277 31.30 -26.13 17.39
C SER A 277 30.07 -26.98 17.66
N SER A 278 28.95 -26.33 18.00
CA SER A 278 27.63 -26.96 18.17
C SER A 278 26.92 -27.26 16.87
N GLY A 279 27.42 -26.79 15.71
CA GLY A 279 26.76 -26.92 14.41
C GLY A 279 25.51 -26.02 14.23
N ASN A 280 25.28 -25.06 15.13
CA ASN A 280 24.16 -24.10 15.02
C ASN A 280 24.39 -23.07 13.93
N VAL A 281 25.65 -22.70 13.76
CA VAL A 281 26.15 -21.81 12.70
C VAL A 281 27.28 -22.57 11.98
N PHE A 282 27.31 -22.52 10.68
CA PHE A 282 28.29 -23.20 9.84
C PHE A 282 28.70 -22.33 8.65
N GLU A 283 29.90 -22.61 8.12
CA GLU A 283 30.48 -21.86 7.03
C GLU A 283 30.30 -22.60 5.69
N ILE A 284 29.91 -21.90 4.65
CA ILE A 284 29.99 -22.36 3.26
C ILE A 284 30.63 -21.25 2.44
N ASN A 285 31.75 -21.55 1.79
CA ASN A 285 32.47 -20.65 0.87
C ASN A 285 32.78 -19.26 1.49
N GLY A 286 33.17 -19.22 2.77
CA GLY A 286 33.55 -17.97 3.45
C GLY A 286 32.40 -17.15 4.00
N GLN A 287 31.16 -17.65 3.93
CA GLN A 287 29.97 -17.02 4.49
C GLN A 287 29.32 -17.94 5.54
N TYR A 288 28.83 -17.33 6.64
CA TYR A 288 28.18 -18.08 7.71
C TYR A 288 26.68 -18.18 7.54
N TYR A 289 26.15 -19.37 7.79
CA TYR A 289 24.73 -19.72 7.65
C TYR A 289 24.20 -20.45 8.89
N CYS A 290 22.88 -20.54 9.00
CA CYS A 290 22.20 -21.32 10.02
C CYS A 290 20.93 -21.97 9.46
N TYR A 291 20.50 -23.08 10.09
CA TYR A 291 19.19 -23.70 9.81
C TYR A 291 18.06 -23.05 10.61
N ASN A 292 18.35 -22.55 11.82
CA ASN A 292 17.38 -21.92 12.71
C ASN A 292 17.54 -20.39 12.72
N PRO A 293 16.84 -19.67 11.82
CA PRO A 293 16.97 -18.22 11.78
C PRO A 293 16.37 -17.52 12.99
N GLY A 294 15.41 -18.15 13.70
CA GLY A 294 14.83 -17.60 14.93
C GLY A 294 15.84 -17.32 16.03
N SER A 295 16.90 -18.17 16.11
CA SER A 295 17.95 -18.05 17.12
C SER A 295 19.24 -17.44 16.58
N TYR A 296 19.59 -17.70 15.33
CA TYR A 296 20.91 -17.40 14.76
C TYR A 296 20.89 -16.61 13.47
N GLY A 297 19.69 -16.33 12.88
CA GLY A 297 19.56 -15.71 11.57
C GLY A 297 19.64 -14.18 11.60
N LEU A 298 20.23 -13.64 10.55
CA LEU A 298 20.31 -12.20 10.31
C LEU A 298 18.96 -11.66 9.81
N ARG A 299 18.48 -10.61 10.47
CA ARG A 299 17.33 -9.82 9.98
C ARG A 299 17.82 -8.56 9.30
N GLU A 300 17.34 -8.33 8.10
CA GLU A 300 17.73 -7.18 7.28
C GLU A 300 16.52 -6.49 6.64
N TRP A 301 16.79 -5.30 6.10
CA TRP A 301 15.84 -4.53 5.31
C TRP A 301 15.76 -5.09 3.88
N HIS A 302 14.57 -5.48 3.46
CA HIS A 302 14.36 -6.09 2.15
C HIS A 302 13.56 -5.19 1.19
N GLY A 303 13.33 -3.92 1.55
CA GLY A 303 12.59 -2.94 0.75
C GLY A 303 11.13 -2.82 1.15
N SER A 304 10.45 -1.85 0.53
CA SER A 304 9.09 -1.43 0.88
C SER A 304 8.03 -2.18 0.08
N ALA A 305 6.83 -2.32 0.67
CA ALA A 305 5.64 -2.76 -0.04
C ALA A 305 5.11 -1.71 -1.03
N LEU A 306 5.34 -0.43 -0.74
CA LEU A 306 4.83 0.65 -1.59
C LEU A 306 5.58 0.71 -2.92
N PRO A 307 4.86 0.90 -4.04
CA PRO A 307 5.48 1.10 -5.33
C PRO A 307 6.22 2.44 -5.38
N LYS A 308 7.29 2.48 -6.19
CA LYS A 308 8.00 3.73 -6.50
C LYS A 308 7.25 4.57 -7.53
N THR A 309 6.56 3.89 -8.45
CA THR A 309 5.82 4.51 -9.54
C THR A 309 4.58 3.68 -9.85
N TYR A 310 3.46 4.35 -10.04
CA TYR A 310 2.23 3.71 -10.51
C TYR A 310 1.48 4.66 -11.43
N GLY A 311 0.54 4.10 -12.20
CA GLY A 311 -0.19 4.92 -13.13
C GLY A 311 -1.13 4.16 -14.04
N SER A 312 -1.56 4.86 -15.10
CA SER A 312 -2.43 4.31 -16.12
C SER A 312 -2.05 4.80 -17.52
N ILE A 313 -2.36 3.98 -18.49
CA ILE A 313 -2.30 4.31 -19.92
C ILE A 313 -3.69 4.05 -20.48
N ASN A 314 -4.28 5.06 -21.08
CA ASN A 314 -5.55 4.95 -21.76
C ASN A 314 -5.40 5.40 -23.22
N THR A 315 -6.09 4.73 -24.12
CA THR A 315 -6.12 5.13 -25.52
C THR A 315 -7.50 4.92 -26.13
N SER A 316 -7.87 5.81 -27.01
CA SER A 316 -9.08 5.68 -27.80
C SER A 316 -8.79 5.96 -29.27
N LEU A 317 -9.20 5.05 -30.15
CA LEU A 317 -9.05 5.13 -31.59
C LEU A 317 -10.43 5.02 -32.25
N THR A 318 -10.77 5.99 -33.06
CA THR A 318 -12.01 5.97 -33.86
C THR A 318 -11.68 6.09 -35.34
N TYR A 319 -12.27 5.20 -36.14
CA TYR A 319 -12.15 5.23 -37.59
C TYR A 319 -13.47 4.84 -38.26
N LYS A 320 -14.10 5.77 -38.98
CA LYS A 320 -15.33 5.54 -39.78
C LYS A 320 -16.39 4.71 -39.04
N GLY A 321 -16.69 5.06 -37.79
CA GLY A 321 -17.68 4.37 -36.97
C GLY A 321 -17.13 3.22 -36.12
N ILE A 322 -15.95 2.68 -36.40
CA ILE A 322 -15.27 1.75 -35.51
C ILE A 322 -14.62 2.54 -34.38
N SER A 323 -14.83 2.13 -33.15
CA SER A 323 -14.20 2.72 -31.97
C SER A 323 -13.51 1.63 -31.13
N LEU A 324 -12.25 1.84 -30.79
CA LEU A 324 -11.49 1.00 -29.87
C LEU A 324 -11.03 1.86 -28.70
N SER A 325 -11.34 1.45 -27.49
CA SER A 325 -10.78 2.06 -26.28
C SER A 325 -10.13 1.03 -25.39
N MET A 326 -8.99 1.37 -24.80
CA MET A 326 -8.24 0.50 -23.89
C MET A 326 -7.78 1.28 -22.68
N LEU A 327 -7.80 0.64 -21.52
CA LEU A 327 -7.28 1.17 -20.26
C LEU A 327 -6.39 0.12 -19.62
N GLY A 328 -5.13 0.43 -19.47
CA GLY A 328 -4.16 -0.32 -18.70
C GLY A 328 -3.75 0.42 -17.44
N THR A 329 -3.56 -0.30 -16.34
CA THR A 329 -2.99 0.24 -15.09
C THR A 329 -1.75 -0.53 -14.74
N PHE A 330 -0.77 0.14 -14.14
CA PHE A 330 0.47 -0.50 -13.73
C PHE A 330 0.96 0.06 -12.39
N SER A 331 1.79 -0.73 -11.75
CA SER A 331 2.53 -0.38 -10.54
C SER A 331 3.92 -0.98 -10.66
N LEU A 332 4.96 -0.19 -10.41
CA LEU A 332 6.34 -0.59 -10.56
C LEU A 332 7.11 -0.40 -9.25
N GLY A 333 7.91 -1.40 -8.90
CA GLY A 333 8.59 -1.47 -7.61
C GLY A 333 7.64 -2.00 -6.52
N GLY A 334 8.11 -1.94 -5.29
CA GLY A 334 7.43 -2.55 -4.17
C GLY A 334 7.61 -4.06 -4.08
N LYS A 335 7.35 -4.58 -2.90
CA LYS A 335 7.38 -6.02 -2.60
C LYS A 335 6.09 -6.44 -1.93
N VAL A 336 5.76 -7.71 -2.05
CA VAL A 336 4.63 -8.33 -1.37
C VAL A 336 5.12 -9.60 -0.67
N TYR A 337 4.71 -9.78 0.58
CA TYR A 337 4.90 -11.01 1.32
C TYR A 337 3.77 -11.98 0.94
N ASP A 338 4.12 -13.02 0.19
CA ASP A 338 3.14 -13.99 -0.33
C ASP A 338 2.80 -15.04 0.73
N THR A 339 1.91 -14.67 1.64
CA THR A 339 1.45 -15.53 2.73
C THR A 339 0.77 -16.80 2.23
N ASN A 340 0.04 -16.71 1.11
CA ASN A 340 -0.65 -17.86 0.52
C ASN A 340 0.34 -18.89 -0.01
N TYR A 341 1.33 -18.43 -0.75
CA TYR A 341 2.38 -19.30 -1.26
C TYR A 341 3.19 -19.88 -0.10
N ALA A 342 3.56 -19.06 0.89
CA ALA A 342 4.26 -19.54 2.07
C ALA A 342 3.50 -20.65 2.80
N SER A 343 2.18 -20.52 2.96
CA SER A 343 1.34 -21.53 3.60
C SER A 343 1.20 -22.82 2.77
N LEU A 344 1.09 -22.71 1.46
CA LEU A 344 0.97 -23.86 0.54
C LEU A 344 2.30 -24.60 0.34
N MET A 345 3.43 -23.92 0.60
CA MET A 345 4.77 -24.51 0.57
C MET A 345 5.19 -25.05 1.93
N GLY A 346 4.47 -24.69 3.00
CA GLY A 346 4.77 -25.15 4.36
C GLY A 346 4.30 -26.59 4.57
N MET A 347 5.22 -27.48 5.00
CA MET A 347 4.87 -28.82 5.45
C MET A 347 4.68 -28.82 6.96
N SER A 348 3.50 -29.26 7.42
CA SER A 348 3.22 -29.50 8.83
C SER A 348 2.80 -30.93 9.05
N ALA A 349 3.34 -31.57 10.04
CA ALA A 349 3.00 -32.96 10.40
C ALA A 349 1.50 -33.15 10.69
N ASN A 350 0.81 -32.09 11.06
CA ASN A 350 -0.61 -32.09 11.43
C ASN A 350 -1.53 -31.47 10.37
N SER A 351 -1.01 -31.13 9.19
CA SER A 351 -1.78 -30.46 8.15
C SER A 351 -2.22 -31.42 7.07
N ALA A 352 -3.53 -31.59 6.94
CA ALA A 352 -4.17 -32.24 5.78
C ALA A 352 -4.37 -31.28 4.61
N SER A 353 -3.68 -30.13 4.59
CA SER A 353 -3.85 -29.09 3.56
C SER A 353 -3.18 -29.51 2.27
N ALA A 354 -3.78 -29.09 1.14
CA ALA A 354 -3.14 -29.22 -0.15
C ALA A 354 -1.83 -28.40 -0.20
N LEU A 355 -0.83 -28.94 -0.88
CA LEU A 355 0.45 -28.27 -1.13
C LEU A 355 0.45 -27.63 -2.52
N HIS A 356 1.31 -26.63 -2.72
CA HIS A 356 1.52 -26.03 -4.04
C HIS A 356 2.20 -27.05 -4.99
N GLU A 357 1.90 -26.96 -6.29
CA GLU A 357 2.49 -27.84 -7.31
C GLU A 357 4.02 -27.76 -7.37
N ASP A 358 4.61 -26.61 -7.01
CA ASP A 358 6.06 -26.42 -6.95
C ASP A 358 6.74 -27.40 -5.97
N MET A 359 6.02 -27.91 -4.97
CA MET A 359 6.56 -28.92 -4.06
C MET A 359 6.98 -30.22 -4.78
N LEU A 360 6.50 -30.48 -5.99
CA LEU A 360 6.97 -31.57 -6.83
C LEU A 360 8.43 -31.39 -7.29
N GLN A 361 8.95 -30.16 -7.21
CA GLN A 361 10.33 -29.80 -7.53
C GLN A 361 11.23 -29.75 -6.28
N SER A 362 10.75 -30.27 -5.14
CA SER A 362 11.54 -30.37 -3.92
C SER A 362 12.84 -31.14 -4.19
N TRP A 363 13.90 -30.70 -3.52
CA TRP A 363 15.19 -31.37 -3.56
C TRP A 363 15.03 -32.89 -3.27
N ASN A 364 15.60 -33.73 -4.11
CA ASN A 364 15.49 -35.19 -4.08
C ASN A 364 16.86 -35.92 -4.09
N GLY A 365 17.93 -35.19 -3.86
CA GLY A 365 19.31 -35.70 -3.84
C GLY A 365 20.30 -34.66 -4.34
N THR A 366 21.56 -34.81 -3.93
CA THR A 366 22.66 -33.96 -4.36
C THR A 366 22.83 -34.02 -5.88
N PRO A 367 22.74 -32.89 -6.61
CA PRO A 367 22.95 -32.89 -8.05
C PRO A 367 24.37 -33.33 -8.41
N GLU A 368 24.51 -33.96 -9.58
CA GLU A 368 25.82 -34.40 -10.09
C GLU A 368 26.81 -33.22 -10.20
N GLY A 369 28.03 -33.40 -9.72
CA GLY A 369 29.07 -32.39 -9.73
C GLY A 369 29.03 -31.35 -8.61
N ILE A 370 28.04 -31.41 -7.71
CA ILE A 370 28.01 -30.58 -6.52
C ILE A 370 28.81 -31.27 -5.38
N THR A 371 29.70 -30.50 -4.78
CA THR A 371 30.53 -30.89 -3.64
C THR A 371 30.43 -29.84 -2.52
N GLU A 372 31.00 -30.12 -1.36
CA GLU A 372 31.03 -29.22 -0.19
C GLU A 372 31.66 -27.85 -0.52
N THR A 373 32.61 -27.80 -1.45
CA THR A 373 33.31 -26.57 -1.86
C THR A 373 32.82 -25.97 -3.17
N SER A 374 31.75 -26.50 -3.77
CA SER A 374 31.21 -26.00 -5.02
C SER A 374 30.69 -24.57 -4.84
N PRO A 375 31.02 -23.63 -5.74
CA PRO A 375 30.51 -22.25 -5.67
C PRO A 375 28.96 -22.18 -5.74
N ASN A 376 28.35 -23.14 -6.40
CA ASN A 376 26.90 -23.27 -6.59
C ASN A 376 26.27 -24.30 -5.63
N ARG A 377 26.92 -24.63 -4.50
CA ARG A 377 26.37 -25.50 -3.45
C ARG A 377 25.03 -24.97 -2.93
N ILE A 378 24.87 -23.65 -2.85
CA ILE A 378 23.61 -23.02 -2.43
C ILE A 378 22.78 -22.69 -3.67
N ASP A 379 21.57 -23.23 -3.74
CA ASP A 379 20.58 -22.86 -4.75
C ASP A 379 19.60 -21.83 -4.16
N PRO A 380 19.70 -20.54 -4.54
CA PRO A 380 18.83 -19.50 -3.99
C PRO A 380 17.35 -19.64 -4.41
N ASN A 381 17.08 -20.40 -5.49
CA ASN A 381 15.73 -20.63 -5.99
C ASN A 381 15.23 -22.05 -5.70
N GLY A 382 16.06 -22.88 -5.07
CA GLY A 382 15.75 -24.26 -4.76
C GLY A 382 14.56 -24.40 -3.81
N ILE A 383 13.86 -25.52 -3.94
CA ILE A 383 12.80 -25.91 -3.01
C ILE A 383 13.38 -26.96 -2.07
N PRO A 384 13.41 -26.72 -0.76
CA PRO A 384 13.97 -27.66 0.19
C PRO A 384 13.32 -29.03 0.14
N ARG A 385 14.03 -30.03 0.60
CA ARG A 385 13.54 -31.40 0.66
C ARG A 385 12.20 -31.48 1.39
N ALA A 386 11.27 -32.24 0.83
CA ALA A 386 9.97 -32.51 1.43
C ALA A 386 10.14 -33.52 2.57
N ALA A 387 10.41 -33.06 3.77
CA ALA A 387 10.58 -33.92 4.94
C ALA A 387 9.81 -33.34 6.14
N MET A 388 9.11 -34.23 6.87
CA MET A 388 8.37 -33.88 8.08
C MET A 388 9.24 -33.90 9.34
N SER A 389 10.56 -33.88 9.21
CA SER A 389 11.51 -33.82 10.33
C SER A 389 11.51 -32.42 10.97
N THR A 390 12.03 -32.34 12.19
CA THR A 390 12.17 -31.07 12.94
C THR A 390 12.93 -30.01 12.14
N ALA A 391 13.90 -30.39 11.34
CA ALA A 391 14.68 -29.50 10.48
C ALA A 391 13.83 -28.88 9.36
N SER A 392 12.79 -29.56 8.86
CA SER A 392 11.88 -29.01 7.87
C SER A 392 10.92 -27.95 8.44
N GLN A 393 10.80 -27.85 9.76
CA GLN A 393 9.95 -26.83 10.40
C GLN A 393 10.47 -25.40 10.14
N TYR A 394 11.77 -25.24 9.98
CA TYR A 394 12.36 -23.92 9.68
C TYR A 394 12.14 -23.46 8.23
N PHE A 395 11.74 -24.36 7.37
CA PHE A 395 11.40 -24.10 5.99
C PHE A 395 10.25 -23.08 5.79
N GLY A 396 9.25 -23.10 6.67
CA GLY A 396 8.09 -22.20 6.65
C GLY A 396 8.28 -20.89 7.40
N ILE A 397 9.47 -20.62 7.95
CA ILE A 397 9.73 -19.41 8.73
C ILE A 397 9.56 -18.14 7.87
N SER A 398 9.00 -17.12 8.48
CA SER A 398 8.86 -15.78 7.89
C SER A 398 10.22 -15.21 7.51
N SER A 399 10.52 -15.14 6.22
CA SER A 399 11.83 -14.75 5.69
C SER A 399 11.70 -14.05 4.35
N SER A 400 12.80 -13.54 3.82
CA SER A 400 12.87 -12.92 2.50
C SER A 400 12.52 -13.88 1.35
N ARG A 401 12.50 -15.18 1.58
CA ARG A 401 12.04 -16.19 0.61
C ARG A 401 10.64 -15.90 0.06
N TRP A 402 9.75 -15.41 0.91
CA TRP A 402 8.34 -15.19 0.59
C TRP A 402 8.05 -13.80 0.03
N LEU A 403 9.10 -12.96 -0.07
CA LEU A 403 9.00 -11.64 -0.66
C LEU A 403 9.07 -11.72 -2.18
N GLN A 404 7.96 -11.39 -2.83
CA GLN A 404 7.84 -11.33 -4.27
C GLN A 404 7.88 -9.89 -4.78
N ASN A 405 8.26 -9.69 -6.05
CA ASN A 405 8.10 -8.40 -6.71
C ASN A 405 6.60 -8.08 -6.89
N ALA A 406 6.16 -6.95 -6.35
CA ALA A 406 4.77 -6.50 -6.44
C ALA A 406 4.44 -5.73 -7.71
N SER A 407 5.39 -5.58 -8.64
CA SER A 407 5.14 -4.91 -9.92
C SER A 407 4.11 -5.66 -10.75
N TYR A 408 3.21 -4.89 -11.36
CA TYR A 408 2.20 -5.47 -12.23
C TYR A 408 1.80 -4.53 -13.37
N PHE A 409 1.22 -5.11 -14.41
CA PHE A 409 0.43 -4.44 -15.42
C PHE A 409 -0.90 -5.18 -15.59
N VAL A 410 -2.01 -4.42 -15.59
CA VAL A 410 -3.35 -4.98 -15.80
C VAL A 410 -4.02 -4.26 -16.95
N MET A 411 -4.47 -4.99 -17.93
CA MET A 411 -5.39 -4.49 -18.95
C MET A 411 -6.80 -4.50 -18.37
N LYS A 412 -7.20 -3.34 -17.84
CA LYS A 412 -8.47 -3.16 -17.09
C LYS A 412 -9.69 -3.23 -17.98
N ASN A 413 -9.59 -2.63 -19.17
CA ASN A 413 -10.73 -2.58 -20.08
C ASN A 413 -10.24 -2.54 -21.54
N ILE A 414 -10.92 -3.29 -22.38
CA ILE A 414 -10.83 -3.20 -23.85
C ILE A 414 -12.28 -3.13 -24.35
N ASN A 415 -12.62 -2.08 -25.07
CA ASN A 415 -13.95 -1.90 -25.63
C ASN A 415 -13.82 -1.65 -27.14
N LEU A 416 -14.47 -2.50 -27.93
CA LEU A 416 -14.56 -2.37 -29.37
C LEU A 416 -16.03 -2.13 -29.75
N GLY A 417 -16.32 -1.02 -30.41
CA GLY A 417 -17.65 -0.66 -30.83
C GLY A 417 -17.73 -0.31 -32.32
N TYR A 418 -18.91 -0.45 -32.88
CA TYR A 418 -19.21 -0.02 -34.23
C TYR A 418 -20.53 0.74 -34.28
N ASP A 419 -20.48 1.98 -34.71
CA ASP A 419 -21.62 2.85 -34.96
C ASP A 419 -22.01 2.70 -36.44
N PHE A 420 -23.19 2.16 -36.70
CA PHE A 420 -23.68 1.98 -38.08
C PHE A 420 -23.99 3.32 -38.73
N PRO A 421 -23.60 3.50 -40.01
CA PRO A 421 -23.88 4.77 -40.70
C PRO A 421 -25.37 4.96 -40.91
N SER A 422 -25.81 6.25 -40.89
CA SER A 422 -27.20 6.64 -41.04
C SER A 422 -27.89 6.12 -42.32
N LYS A 423 -27.11 5.80 -43.37
CA LYS A 423 -27.63 5.15 -44.57
C LYS A 423 -28.23 3.76 -44.30
N ILE A 424 -27.75 3.08 -43.26
CA ILE A 424 -28.28 1.76 -42.86
C ILE A 424 -29.39 1.92 -41.84
N THR A 425 -29.18 2.76 -40.83
CA THR A 425 -30.17 2.93 -39.74
C THR A 425 -31.47 3.55 -40.24
N ASN A 426 -31.41 4.52 -41.18
CA ASN A 426 -32.61 5.12 -41.78
C ASN A 426 -33.47 4.10 -42.59
N LYS A 427 -32.85 3.03 -43.16
CA LYS A 427 -33.62 1.96 -43.81
C LYS A 427 -34.38 1.09 -42.81
N LEU A 428 -33.96 1.08 -41.57
CA LEU A 428 -34.59 0.34 -40.48
C LEU A 428 -35.53 1.22 -39.64
N ASN A 429 -35.76 2.49 -40.04
CA ASN A 429 -36.53 3.48 -39.30
C ASN A 429 -36.04 3.66 -37.84
N ILE A 430 -34.73 3.66 -37.64
CA ILE A 430 -34.09 3.92 -36.36
C ILE A 430 -33.07 5.04 -36.50
N ASP A 431 -32.94 5.90 -35.49
CA ASP A 431 -32.03 7.05 -35.50
C ASP A 431 -30.57 6.64 -35.36
N GLY A 432 -30.31 5.53 -34.67
CA GLY A 432 -28.95 5.06 -34.48
C GLY A 432 -28.89 3.57 -34.02
N LEU A 433 -27.80 2.93 -34.43
CA LEU A 433 -27.48 1.54 -34.05
C LEU A 433 -25.99 1.49 -33.72
N ARG A 434 -25.68 1.05 -32.52
CA ARG A 434 -24.33 0.73 -32.09
C ARG A 434 -24.26 -0.68 -31.53
N VAL A 435 -23.29 -1.46 -31.97
CA VAL A 435 -22.91 -2.74 -31.36
C VAL A 435 -21.55 -2.59 -30.70
N TYR A 436 -21.35 -3.26 -29.59
CA TYR A 436 -20.04 -3.25 -28.93
C TYR A 436 -19.76 -4.56 -28.20
N ALA A 437 -18.47 -4.82 -28.04
CA ALA A 437 -17.94 -5.87 -27.19
C ALA A 437 -16.97 -5.24 -26.18
N SER A 438 -17.04 -5.64 -24.92
CA SER A 438 -16.17 -5.18 -23.85
C SER A 438 -15.55 -6.33 -23.10
N VAL A 439 -14.27 -6.22 -22.79
CA VAL A 439 -13.55 -7.17 -21.94
C VAL A 439 -12.97 -6.42 -20.77
N GLU A 440 -13.43 -6.74 -19.57
CA GLU A 440 -12.88 -6.21 -18.31
C GLU A 440 -11.86 -7.19 -17.75
N ASN A 441 -10.78 -6.66 -17.17
CA ASN A 441 -9.66 -7.43 -16.62
C ASN A 441 -9.14 -8.47 -17.60
N ALA A 442 -8.85 -8.03 -18.84
CA ALA A 442 -8.50 -8.89 -19.95
C ALA A 442 -7.29 -9.78 -19.64
N PHE A 443 -6.26 -9.22 -19.02
CA PHE A 443 -5.11 -9.96 -18.51
C PHE A 443 -4.35 -9.17 -17.46
N THR A 444 -3.60 -9.90 -16.62
CA THR A 444 -2.66 -9.36 -15.62
C THR A 444 -1.29 -9.96 -15.87
N ILE A 445 -0.26 -9.11 -15.86
CA ILE A 445 1.16 -9.48 -15.83
C ILE A 445 1.66 -9.16 -14.43
N ALA A 446 2.15 -10.15 -13.71
CA ALA A 446 2.72 -10.04 -12.37
C ALA A 446 3.89 -11.02 -12.21
N ALA A 447 4.66 -10.91 -11.13
CA ALA A 447 5.85 -11.74 -10.91
C ALA A 447 5.54 -13.24 -10.85
N ARG A 448 4.39 -13.61 -10.32
CA ARG A 448 3.96 -15.01 -10.19
C ARG A 448 2.53 -15.20 -10.70
N LYS A 449 2.30 -16.28 -11.44
CA LYS A 449 0.95 -16.66 -11.90
C LYS A 449 0.02 -16.92 -10.71
N GLY A 450 -1.18 -16.37 -10.76
CA GLY A 450 -2.18 -16.50 -9.68
C GLY A 450 -2.04 -15.48 -8.56
N MET A 451 -0.91 -14.78 -8.45
CA MET A 451 -0.76 -13.67 -7.51
C MET A 451 -1.49 -12.42 -8.03
N ASN A 452 -2.26 -11.77 -7.16
CA ASN A 452 -2.87 -10.48 -7.48
C ASN A 452 -2.35 -9.38 -6.55
N PRO A 453 -1.28 -8.66 -6.94
CA PRO A 453 -0.67 -7.64 -6.10
C PRO A 453 -1.49 -6.34 -6.01
N GLN A 454 -2.62 -6.22 -6.73
CA GLN A 454 -3.44 -5.01 -6.75
C GLN A 454 -4.15 -4.72 -5.42
N TYR A 455 -4.35 -5.74 -4.56
CA TYR A 455 -5.08 -5.60 -3.30
C TYR A 455 -4.19 -5.32 -2.08
N SER A 456 -2.88 -5.31 -2.26
CA SER A 456 -1.97 -5.28 -1.13
C SER A 456 -1.04 -4.07 -1.16
N TYR A 457 -1.56 -2.91 -0.81
CA TYR A 457 -0.70 -1.74 -0.58
C TYR A 457 0.13 -1.85 0.71
N SER A 458 -0.29 -2.65 1.69
CA SER A 458 0.43 -2.89 2.95
C SER A 458 1.46 -4.03 2.87
N GLY A 459 1.51 -4.74 1.73
CA GLY A 459 2.50 -5.76 1.46
C GLY A 459 2.15 -7.19 1.88
N GLY A 460 0.92 -7.46 2.34
CA GLY A 460 0.42 -8.81 2.57
C GLY A 460 -0.42 -9.31 1.39
N ALA A 461 -0.22 -10.53 0.93
CA ALA A 461 -1.11 -11.17 -0.03
C ALA A 461 -2.23 -11.89 0.72
N ASP A 462 -3.45 -11.39 0.62
CA ASP A 462 -4.62 -11.99 1.24
C ASP A 462 -5.20 -13.12 0.39
N GLN A 463 -5.94 -14.05 1.04
CA GLN A 463 -6.68 -15.13 0.38
C GLN A 463 -7.96 -14.59 -0.29
N THR A 464 -7.83 -13.56 -1.10
CA THR A 464 -8.94 -12.96 -1.84
C THR A 464 -9.07 -13.56 -3.23
N TYR A 465 -10.30 -13.64 -3.73
CA TYR A 465 -10.53 -14.03 -5.10
C TYR A 465 -9.85 -13.06 -6.06
N VAL A 466 -9.19 -13.60 -7.08
CA VAL A 466 -8.68 -12.79 -8.19
C VAL A 466 -9.84 -12.12 -8.91
N THR A 467 -9.61 -10.92 -9.43
CA THR A 467 -10.61 -10.19 -10.19
C THR A 467 -11.00 -10.97 -11.44
N ALA A 468 -12.29 -11.24 -11.60
CA ALA A 468 -12.81 -11.99 -12.72
C ALA A 468 -12.60 -11.24 -14.05
N ARG A 469 -12.31 -11.99 -15.10
CA ARG A 469 -12.42 -11.49 -16.48
C ARG A 469 -13.89 -11.52 -16.87
N VAL A 470 -14.43 -10.38 -17.31
CA VAL A 470 -15.81 -10.26 -17.76
C VAL A 470 -15.81 -9.90 -19.23
N VAL A 471 -16.55 -10.66 -20.03
CA VAL A 471 -16.78 -10.39 -21.46
C VAL A 471 -18.25 -10.02 -21.63
N SER A 472 -18.51 -8.86 -22.20
CA SER A 472 -19.85 -8.34 -22.41
C SER A 472 -20.06 -7.95 -23.86
N PHE A 473 -21.27 -8.18 -24.35
CA PHE A 473 -21.72 -7.71 -25.66
C PHE A 473 -22.95 -6.84 -25.47
N GLY A 474 -23.03 -5.76 -26.22
CA GLY A 474 -24.15 -4.83 -26.09
C GLY A 474 -24.60 -4.28 -27.44
N LEU A 475 -25.88 -3.90 -27.43
CA LEU A 475 -26.57 -3.27 -28.53
C LEU A 475 -27.25 -2.01 -28.00
N ASN A 476 -26.99 -0.87 -28.63
CA ASN A 476 -27.68 0.39 -28.36
C ASN A 476 -28.50 0.77 -29.58
N LEU A 477 -29.81 0.90 -29.38
CA LEU A 477 -30.76 1.38 -30.37
C LEU A 477 -31.26 2.77 -29.97
N LYS A 478 -31.29 3.67 -30.91
CA LYS A 478 -31.89 4.99 -30.76
C LYS A 478 -33.03 5.14 -31.79
N PHE A 479 -34.22 5.42 -31.27
CA PHE A 479 -35.43 5.62 -32.03
C PHE A 479 -35.76 7.08 -32.13
#